data_f532b5592c604f59f7d0a75d635246f8
#
_entry.id   f532b5592c604f59f7d0a75d635246f8
#
_cell.length_a   1.000
_cell.length_b   1.000
_cell.length_c   1.000
_cell.angle_alpha   90.00
_cell.angle_beta   90.00
_cell.angle_gamma   90.00
#
_symmetry.space_group_name_H-M   'P 1'
#
loop_
_entity.id
_entity.type
_entity.pdbx_description
1 polymer ?
#
loop_
_entity_poly.entity_id
_entity_poly.type
_entity_poly.pdbx_seq_one_letter_code
_entity_poly.pdbx_strand_id
1 'polypeptide(L)'
;MKNVITKKLSILFRCSLVIIITSLLLSSCQNNDLEIQQDFPFEVEILPVPSKIAENETVEIRISLITPSNFNGTTYSVRHFQFEGSGQLRYYNDEPYLPNEEYPLKQKQFRLYYTSQASESHQFSIWIKDSFGNERRVDFEFDNAS
;
A
#
# COMPACT_ATOMS: atom_id res chain seq x y z
N MET A 1 -78.12 9.21 0.26
CA MET A 1 -76.93 10.06 0.00
C MET A 1 -75.78 9.94 1.03
N LYS A 2 -76.01 9.74 2.32
CA LYS A 2 -74.95 9.63 3.35
C LYS A 2 -73.97 8.47 3.12
N ASN A 3 -74.43 7.29 2.65
CA ASN A 3 -73.55 6.10 2.49
C ASN A 3 -72.54 6.20 1.33
N VAL A 4 -72.74 7.04 0.35
CA VAL A 4 -71.82 7.23 -0.79
C VAL A 4 -70.67 8.15 -0.40
N ILE A 5 -70.98 9.15 0.41
CA ILE A 5 -69.99 10.13 0.88
C ILE A 5 -69.00 9.48 1.85
N THR A 6 -69.50 8.65 2.77
CA THR A 6 -68.66 7.90 3.73
C THR A 6 -67.73 6.87 3.03
N LYS A 7 -68.22 6.18 2.00
CA LYS A 7 -67.41 5.27 1.20
C LYS A 7 -66.30 6.01 0.41
N LYS A 8 -66.61 7.14 -0.21
CA LYS A 8 -65.61 7.94 -0.90
C LYS A 8 -64.55 8.49 0.05
N LEU A 9 -64.91 8.93 1.22
CA LEU A 9 -64.03 9.44 2.23
C LEU A 9 -63.11 8.35 2.76
N SER A 10 -63.61 7.13 2.98
CA SER A 10 -62.79 6.00 3.42
C SER A 10 -61.79 5.52 2.38
N ILE A 11 -62.12 5.61 1.08
CA ILE A 11 -61.21 5.29 -0.01
C ILE A 11 -60.07 6.32 -0.12
N LEU A 12 -60.40 7.61 -0.03
CA LEU A 12 -59.42 8.68 -0.02
C LEU A 12 -58.44 8.55 1.16
N PHE A 13 -58.94 8.20 2.35
CA PHE A 13 -58.10 8.00 3.52
C PHE A 13 -57.15 6.80 3.37
N ARG A 14 -57.61 5.70 2.77
CA ARG A 14 -56.78 4.53 2.47
C ARG A 14 -55.71 4.82 1.41
N CYS A 15 -56.04 5.55 0.36
CA CYS A 15 -55.07 5.96 -0.65
C CYS A 15 -53.99 6.91 -0.09
N SER A 16 -54.38 7.84 0.77
CA SER A 16 -53.46 8.76 1.45
C SER A 16 -52.50 8.01 2.37
N LEU A 17 -52.99 7.02 3.12
CA LEU A 17 -52.18 6.19 4.01
C LEU A 17 -51.13 5.37 3.24
N VAL A 18 -51.52 4.79 2.09
CA VAL A 18 -50.58 4.02 1.24
C VAL A 18 -49.48 4.92 0.67
N ILE A 19 -49.80 6.14 0.24
CA ILE A 19 -48.81 7.10 -0.28
C ILE A 19 -47.80 7.51 0.80
N ILE A 20 -48.26 7.70 2.04
CA ILE A 20 -47.39 8.04 3.16
C ILE A 20 -46.44 6.89 3.50
N ILE A 21 -46.95 5.64 3.49
CA ILE A 21 -46.12 4.45 3.77
C ILE A 21 -45.09 4.24 2.66
N THR A 22 -45.47 4.41 1.40
CA THR A 22 -44.48 4.30 0.29
C THR A 22 -43.44 5.37 0.29
N SER A 23 -43.78 6.60 0.68
CA SER A 23 -42.79 7.68 0.80
C SER A 23 -41.77 7.46 1.92
N LEU A 24 -42.18 6.83 3.03
CA LEU A 24 -41.31 6.45 4.14
C LEU A 24 -40.34 5.32 3.78
N LEU A 25 -40.74 4.42 2.88
CA LEU A 25 -39.86 3.33 2.44
C LEU A 25 -38.78 3.78 1.43
N LEU A 26 -38.98 4.90 0.76
CA LEU A 26 -38.01 5.47 -0.19
C LEU A 26 -36.90 6.30 0.47
N SER A 27 -37.08 6.66 1.73
CA SER A 27 -36.08 7.46 2.46
C SER A 27 -34.96 6.63 3.13
N SER A 28 -34.98 5.31 2.99
CA SER A 28 -34.09 4.38 3.72
C SER A 28 -32.84 3.95 2.93
N CYS A 29 -32.44 4.67 1.88
CA CYS A 29 -31.19 4.42 1.20
C CYS A 29 -30.36 5.70 1.13
N GLN A 30 -29.94 6.23 2.27
CA GLN A 30 -28.68 6.94 2.33
C GLN A 30 -27.62 5.90 2.74
N ASN A 31 -27.03 5.26 1.75
CA ASN A 31 -25.73 4.64 1.90
C ASN A 31 -24.75 5.81 2.16
N ASN A 32 -24.60 6.17 3.40
CA ASN A 32 -23.39 6.83 3.84
C ASN A 32 -22.31 5.75 3.82
N ASP A 33 -21.89 5.36 2.65
CA ASP A 33 -20.57 4.83 2.45
C ASP A 33 -19.62 5.97 2.84
N LEU A 34 -19.27 5.98 4.11
CA LEU A 34 -18.04 6.63 4.54
C LEU A 34 -16.95 5.88 3.78
N GLU A 35 -16.67 6.27 2.54
CA GLU A 35 -15.37 6.04 1.95
C GLU A 35 -14.38 6.72 2.89
N ILE A 36 -13.92 5.98 3.88
CA ILE A 36 -12.71 6.31 4.60
C ILE A 36 -11.64 6.13 3.53
N GLN A 37 -11.35 7.19 2.82
CA GLN A 37 -10.25 7.26 1.87
C GLN A 37 -8.98 7.13 2.70
N GLN A 38 -8.56 5.89 2.96
CA GLN A 38 -7.34 5.53 3.68
C GLN A 38 -6.17 5.44 2.69
N ASP A 39 -6.09 6.37 1.76
CA ASP A 39 -4.91 6.49 0.92
C ASP A 39 -3.91 7.40 1.63
N PHE A 40 -2.96 6.79 2.34
CA PHE A 40 -1.82 7.46 2.96
C PHE A 40 -0.56 7.13 2.16
N PRO A 41 -0.35 7.78 1.00
CA PRO A 41 0.84 7.52 0.19
C PRO A 41 2.08 7.83 1.01
N PHE A 42 3.09 6.97 0.87
CA PHE A 42 4.41 7.19 1.46
C PHE A 42 5.42 7.45 0.35
N GLU A 43 6.51 8.11 0.70
CA GLU A 43 7.68 8.29 -0.16
C GLU A 43 8.87 7.52 0.41
N VAL A 44 9.79 7.14 -0.47
CA VAL A 44 11.03 6.45 -0.12
C VAL A 44 12.19 7.39 -0.37
N GLU A 45 12.91 7.74 0.67
CA GLU A 45 14.14 8.50 0.61
C GLU A 45 15.33 7.57 0.82
N ILE A 46 16.34 7.69 -0.04
CA ILE A 46 17.56 6.88 0.02
C ILE A 46 18.77 7.80 0.03
N LEU A 47 19.69 7.56 0.97
CA LEU A 47 20.96 8.24 0.94
C LEU A 47 21.82 7.75 -0.25
N PRO A 48 22.64 8.63 -0.85
CA PRO A 48 23.49 8.26 -1.97
C PRO A 48 24.33 7.02 -1.67
N VAL A 49 24.37 6.09 -2.63
CA VAL A 49 25.20 4.89 -2.62
C VAL A 49 26.33 5.03 -3.64
N PRO A 50 27.44 4.30 -3.51
CA PRO A 50 28.47 4.24 -4.55
C PRO A 50 27.89 3.83 -5.90
N SER A 51 28.49 4.31 -7.00
CA SER A 51 28.10 3.86 -8.35
C SER A 51 28.84 2.60 -8.80
N LYS A 52 29.81 2.12 -8.02
CA LYS A 52 30.64 0.94 -8.33
C LYS A 52 30.77 0.05 -7.11
N ILE A 53 30.91 -1.24 -7.37
CA ILE A 53 31.12 -2.27 -6.35
C ILE A 53 32.11 -3.32 -6.84
N ALA A 54 33.07 -3.70 -6.00
CA ALA A 54 33.97 -4.83 -6.29
C ALA A 54 33.32 -6.17 -5.89
N GLU A 55 33.85 -7.25 -6.42
CA GLU A 55 33.44 -8.60 -6.00
C GLU A 55 33.70 -8.80 -4.50
N ASN A 56 32.72 -9.37 -3.79
CA ASN A 56 32.68 -9.57 -2.34
C ASN A 56 32.62 -8.26 -1.51
N GLU A 57 32.47 -7.12 -2.15
CA GLU A 57 32.22 -5.86 -1.45
C GLU A 57 30.77 -5.75 -0.99
N THR A 58 30.56 -5.08 0.14
CA THR A 58 29.22 -4.82 0.67
C THR A 58 28.93 -3.33 0.71
N VAL A 59 27.79 -2.94 0.14
CA VAL A 59 27.27 -1.56 0.17
C VAL A 59 26.14 -1.47 1.18
N GLU A 60 26.19 -0.46 2.06
CA GLU A 60 25.12 -0.11 2.97
C GLU A 60 24.14 0.82 2.25
N ILE A 61 22.85 0.44 2.20
CA ILE A 61 21.75 1.20 1.62
C ILE A 61 20.88 1.70 2.78
N ARG A 62 20.86 3.01 3.01
CA ARG A 62 20.07 3.63 4.07
C ARG A 62 18.78 4.15 3.51
N ILE A 63 17.66 3.69 4.06
CA ILE A 63 16.32 3.95 3.57
C ILE A 63 15.46 4.57 4.67
N SER A 64 14.70 5.60 4.30
CA SER A 64 13.69 6.24 5.15
C SER A 64 12.35 6.30 4.44
N LEU A 65 11.30 5.84 5.11
CA LEU A 65 9.92 5.96 4.65
C LEU A 65 9.33 7.25 5.21
N ILE A 66 9.02 8.18 4.31
CA ILE A 66 8.42 9.47 4.64
C ILE A 66 6.90 9.32 4.52
N THR A 67 6.20 9.52 5.62
CA THR A 67 4.74 9.40 5.67
C THR A 67 4.11 10.72 6.09
N PRO A 68 3.04 11.21 5.43
CA PRO A 68 2.41 12.49 5.75
C PRO A 68 1.74 12.49 7.13
N SER A 69 1.42 11.32 7.68
CA SER A 69 0.85 11.17 9.00
C SER A 69 1.35 9.90 9.69
N ASN A 70 1.38 9.92 11.02
CA ASN A 70 1.71 8.73 11.83
C ASN A 70 0.45 7.92 12.09
N PHE A 71 -0.05 7.20 11.09
CA PHE A 71 -1.09 6.21 11.33
C PHE A 71 -0.46 4.94 11.92
N ASN A 72 -0.80 4.65 13.19
CA ASN A 72 -0.15 3.57 13.98
C ASN A 72 -0.48 2.15 13.49
N GLY A 73 -1.40 2.00 12.52
CA GLY A 73 -1.81 0.69 11.98
C GLY A 73 -1.16 0.31 10.67
N THR A 74 -0.37 1.19 10.04
CA THR A 74 0.27 0.88 8.75
C THR A 74 1.50 0.02 8.96
N THR A 75 1.52 -1.14 8.32
CA THR A 75 2.71 -2.02 8.24
C THR A 75 3.32 -1.94 6.85
N TYR A 76 4.61 -2.19 6.78
CA TYR A 76 5.38 -2.16 5.53
C TYR A 76 6.09 -3.47 5.32
N SER A 77 6.27 -3.84 4.05
CA SER A 77 7.09 -4.98 3.61
C SER A 77 8.06 -4.55 2.52
N VAL A 78 9.12 -5.31 2.35
CA VAL A 78 10.09 -5.14 1.27
C VAL A 78 10.27 -6.47 0.55
N ARG A 79 10.39 -6.42 -0.77
CA ARG A 79 10.86 -7.51 -1.62
C ARG A 79 11.93 -6.98 -2.57
N HIS A 80 12.76 -7.85 -3.11
CA HIS A 80 13.76 -7.47 -4.10
C HIS A 80 13.81 -8.46 -5.26
N PHE A 81 14.39 -8.01 -6.38
CA PHE A 81 14.72 -8.87 -7.51
C PHE A 81 16.00 -8.40 -8.18
N GLN A 82 16.90 -9.34 -8.46
CA GLN A 82 18.14 -9.13 -9.20
C GLN A 82 17.90 -9.33 -10.69
N PHE A 83 18.28 -8.34 -11.50
CA PHE A 83 18.16 -8.40 -12.96
C PHE A 83 19.48 -8.75 -13.63
N GLU A 84 20.58 -8.16 -13.15
CA GLU A 84 21.93 -8.37 -13.66
C GLU A 84 22.91 -8.58 -12.52
N GLY A 85 23.95 -9.34 -12.78
CA GLY A 85 24.94 -9.70 -11.79
C GLY A 85 24.46 -10.74 -10.80
N SER A 86 25.28 -11.01 -9.80
CA SER A 86 24.98 -11.91 -8.70
C SER A 86 25.32 -11.24 -7.38
N GLY A 87 24.38 -11.25 -6.44
CA GLY A 87 24.57 -10.64 -5.13
C GLY A 87 23.52 -11.06 -4.13
N GLN A 88 23.72 -10.66 -2.89
CA GLN A 88 22.83 -10.94 -1.78
C GLN A 88 22.40 -9.66 -1.11
N LEU A 89 21.08 -9.53 -0.88
CA LEU A 89 20.51 -8.44 -0.11
C LEU A 89 20.05 -8.95 1.25
N ARG A 90 20.36 -8.22 2.32
CA ARG A 90 19.94 -8.57 3.69
C ARG A 90 19.57 -7.34 4.50
N TYR A 91 18.73 -7.56 5.50
CA TYR A 91 18.34 -6.55 6.48
C TYR A 91 19.28 -6.66 7.69
N TYR A 92 20.10 -5.65 7.93
CA TYR A 92 21.13 -5.67 8.99
C TYR A 92 21.97 -6.96 8.96
N ASN A 93 21.88 -7.78 10.00
CA ASN A 93 22.59 -9.04 10.15
C ASN A 93 21.67 -10.26 9.97
N ASP A 94 20.48 -10.07 9.43
CA ASP A 94 19.55 -11.17 9.17
C ASP A 94 20.06 -12.03 7.99
N GLU A 95 19.45 -13.21 7.80
CA GLU A 95 19.71 -14.04 6.63
C GLU A 95 19.39 -13.29 5.33
N PRO A 96 20.11 -13.58 4.24
CA PRO A 96 19.84 -12.98 2.94
C PRO A 96 18.40 -13.19 2.50
N TYR A 97 17.82 -12.16 1.93
CA TYR A 97 16.48 -12.21 1.36
C TYR A 97 16.44 -13.07 0.10
N LEU A 98 15.43 -13.89 -0.04
CA LEU A 98 15.15 -14.62 -1.26
C LEU A 98 14.50 -13.68 -2.30
N PRO A 99 14.83 -13.82 -3.58
CA PRO A 99 14.25 -13.01 -4.65
C PRO A 99 12.71 -13.16 -4.70
N ASN A 100 12.01 -12.04 -4.86
CA ASN A 100 10.55 -11.94 -4.93
C ASN A 100 9.77 -12.35 -3.69
N GLU A 101 10.41 -12.64 -2.56
CA GLU A 101 9.72 -12.86 -1.30
C GLU A 101 9.52 -11.55 -0.54
N GLU A 102 8.37 -11.40 0.11
CA GLU A 102 8.05 -10.24 0.95
C GLU A 102 8.52 -10.46 2.38
N TYR A 103 9.25 -9.46 2.90
CA TYR A 103 9.75 -9.45 4.28
C TYR A 103 9.20 -8.24 5.02
N PRO A 104 8.68 -8.41 6.25
CA PRO A 104 8.13 -7.31 7.02
C PRO A 104 9.23 -6.35 7.47
N LEU A 105 8.98 -5.06 7.33
CA LEU A 105 9.83 -4.00 7.85
C LEU A 105 9.43 -3.66 9.29
N LYS A 106 10.40 -3.69 10.21
CA LYS A 106 10.19 -3.40 11.63
C LYS A 106 10.20 -1.90 11.95
N GLN A 107 10.79 -1.11 11.07
CA GLN A 107 11.02 0.33 11.28
C GLN A 107 10.87 1.09 9.96
N LYS A 108 10.49 2.36 10.04
CA LYS A 108 10.43 3.26 8.88
C LYS A 108 11.81 3.74 8.42
N GLN A 109 12.80 3.71 9.28
CA GLN A 109 14.21 4.00 8.96
C GLN A 109 15.00 2.74 9.18
N PHE A 110 15.63 2.24 8.11
CA PHE A 110 16.33 0.96 8.15
C PHE A 110 17.51 0.93 7.18
N ARG A 111 18.28 -0.14 7.25
CA ARG A 111 19.43 -0.38 6.38
C ARG A 111 19.33 -1.74 5.74
N LEU A 112 19.62 -1.76 4.46
CA LEU A 112 19.87 -2.99 3.71
C LEU A 112 21.34 -3.04 3.37
N TYR A 113 21.87 -4.24 3.27
CA TYR A 113 23.26 -4.51 2.90
C TYR A 113 23.25 -5.38 1.66
N TYR A 114 23.79 -4.83 0.57
CA TYR A 114 23.98 -5.56 -0.66
C TYR A 114 25.42 -6.00 -0.79
N THR A 115 25.66 -7.32 -0.91
CA THR A 115 27.00 -7.91 -1.09
C THR A 115 27.08 -8.48 -2.50
N SER A 116 28.02 -7.97 -3.32
CA SER A 116 28.31 -8.49 -4.63
C SER A 116 28.93 -9.90 -4.53
N GLN A 117 28.61 -10.77 -5.46
CA GLN A 117 29.16 -12.12 -5.59
C GLN A 117 29.82 -12.37 -6.97
N ALA A 118 29.94 -11.31 -7.77
CA ALA A 118 30.52 -11.39 -9.09
C ALA A 118 31.23 -10.10 -9.47
N SER A 119 32.24 -10.18 -10.35
CA SER A 119 33.00 -9.03 -10.85
C SER A 119 32.39 -8.47 -12.15
N GLU A 120 31.09 -8.24 -12.16
CA GLU A 120 30.33 -7.68 -13.27
C GLU A 120 29.45 -6.51 -12.79
N SER A 121 28.72 -5.87 -13.69
CA SER A 121 27.72 -4.88 -13.30
C SER A 121 26.54 -5.55 -12.62
N HIS A 122 25.95 -4.86 -11.66
CA HIS A 122 24.82 -5.35 -10.88
C HIS A 122 23.62 -4.45 -11.08
N GLN A 123 22.45 -5.02 -11.36
CA GLN A 123 21.21 -4.30 -11.40
C GLN A 123 20.14 -5.05 -10.61
N PHE A 124 19.55 -4.38 -9.65
CA PHE A 124 18.42 -4.91 -8.87
C PHE A 124 17.44 -3.81 -8.46
N SER A 125 16.24 -4.21 -8.14
CA SER A 125 15.21 -3.33 -7.58
C SER A 125 14.73 -3.85 -6.24
N ILE A 126 14.30 -2.91 -5.40
CA ILE A 126 13.50 -3.19 -4.24
C ILE A 126 12.11 -2.59 -4.43
N TRP A 127 11.11 -3.24 -3.90
CA TRP A 127 9.74 -2.74 -3.80
C TRP A 127 9.36 -2.68 -2.34
N ILE A 128 8.88 -1.54 -1.91
CA ILE A 128 8.35 -1.34 -0.57
C ILE A 128 6.86 -1.14 -0.71
N LYS A 129 6.09 -1.93 0.03
CA LYS A 129 4.64 -1.96 -0.02
C LYS A 129 4.07 -1.74 1.37
N ASP A 130 2.99 -0.97 1.47
CA ASP A 130 2.26 -0.81 2.71
C ASP A 130 1.07 -1.78 2.82
N SER A 131 0.44 -1.83 3.99
CA SER A 131 -0.75 -2.67 4.25
C SER A 131 -2.01 -2.23 3.49
N PHE A 132 -2.00 -1.08 2.83
CA PHE A 132 -3.10 -0.57 2.00
C PHE A 132 -2.89 -0.85 0.51
N GLY A 133 -1.75 -1.42 0.11
CA GLY A 133 -1.43 -1.79 -1.26
C GLY A 133 -0.66 -0.72 -2.04
N ASN A 134 -0.27 0.40 -1.39
CA ASN A 134 0.64 1.35 -2.02
C ASN A 134 2.03 0.74 -2.14
N GLU A 135 2.64 0.83 -3.31
CA GLU A 135 3.97 0.29 -3.59
C GLU A 135 4.88 1.37 -4.16
N ARG A 136 6.14 1.35 -3.74
CA ARG A 136 7.22 2.19 -4.29
C ARG A 136 8.37 1.30 -4.71
N ARG A 137 8.86 1.53 -5.93
CA ARG A 137 10.03 0.85 -6.50
C ARG A 137 11.24 1.75 -6.43
N VAL A 138 12.37 1.17 -6.11
CA VAL A 138 13.68 1.81 -6.17
C VAL A 138 14.65 0.90 -6.91
N ASP A 139 15.35 1.46 -7.88
CA ASP A 139 16.31 0.77 -8.72
C ASP A 139 17.73 1.08 -8.27
N PHE A 140 18.58 0.06 -8.28
CA PHE A 140 20.01 0.17 -7.97
C PHE A 140 20.81 -0.39 -9.14
N GLU A 141 21.87 0.33 -9.49
CA GLU A 141 22.81 -0.05 -10.52
C GLU A 141 24.22 0.22 -10.00
N PHE A 142 25.09 -0.75 -10.09
CA PHE A 142 26.48 -0.68 -9.73
C PHE A 142 27.34 -1.17 -10.88
N ASP A 143 28.27 -0.35 -11.33
CA ASP A 143 29.32 -0.79 -12.23
C ASP A 143 30.36 -1.64 -11.49
N ASN A 144 31.13 -2.44 -12.22
CA ASN A 144 32.26 -3.14 -11.63
C ASN A 144 33.36 -2.14 -11.21
N ALA A 145 33.88 -2.32 -10.00
CA ALA A 145 34.98 -1.52 -9.44
C ALA A 145 36.37 -2.15 -9.66
N SER A 146 36.54 -2.93 -10.72
CA SER A 146 37.82 -3.59 -11.08
C SER A 146 39.00 -2.60 -11.18
#